data_15257d97fba38e6f86b998c20b1b29da
#
_entry.id   15257d97fba38e6f86b998c20b1b29da
#
_cell.length_a   1.000
_cell.length_b   1.000
_cell.length_c   1.000
_cell.angle_alpha   90.00
_cell.angle_beta   90.00
_cell.angle_gamma   90.00
#
_symmetry.space_group_name_H-M   'P 1'
#
loop_
_entity.id
_entity.type
_entity.pdbx_description
1 polymer ?
#
loop_
_entity_poly.entity_id
_entity_poly.type
_entity_poly.pdbx_seq_one_letter_code
_entity_poly.pdbx_strand_id
1 'polypeptide(L)'
;MLEKEIDNYESQKGSLLEFRKELEIFVDKVCEKKPLIFIIDELDRCNPHYAVKVLERIKHLFNIPNIIFVLSIDKEQLSNSIRGYYGSESINADEYLKRFIDIEYAVPDPDVQKFCSYLYDYYGFEAYERPRGTREIEESFLAIANILFMHKNLSLRQIEKIFAHIRLSLNMYRH
;
A
#
# COMPACT_ATOMS: atom_id res chain seq x y z
N MET A 1 32.44 -5.36 28.32
CA MET A 1 31.55 -5.60 27.14
C MET A 1 30.12 -5.31 27.52
N LEU A 2 29.59 -5.90 28.59
CA LEU A 2 28.24 -5.66 29.14
C LEU A 2 27.97 -4.17 29.51
N GLU A 3 28.91 -3.49 30.14
CA GLU A 3 28.75 -2.05 30.49
C GLU A 3 28.53 -1.17 29.27
N LYS A 4 29.30 -1.37 28.20
CA LYS A 4 29.10 -0.61 26.95
C LYS A 4 27.75 -0.88 26.26
N GLU A 5 27.22 -2.08 26.42
CA GLU A 5 25.90 -2.43 25.88
C GLU A 5 24.76 -1.80 26.71
N ILE A 6 24.94 -1.73 28.01
CA ILE A 6 24.02 -1.06 28.93
C ILE A 6 24.02 0.45 28.68
N ASP A 7 25.19 1.08 28.60
CA ASP A 7 25.31 2.52 28.30
C ASP A 7 24.71 2.88 26.93
N ASN A 8 24.91 2.03 25.94
CA ASN A 8 24.32 2.20 24.60
C ASN A 8 22.78 2.06 24.64
N TYR A 9 22.25 1.11 25.40
CA TYR A 9 20.83 0.92 25.59
C TYR A 9 20.19 2.11 26.31
N GLU A 10 20.81 2.61 27.39
CA GLU A 10 20.32 3.77 28.14
C GLU A 10 20.34 5.05 27.29
N SER A 11 21.38 5.24 26.49
CA SER A 11 21.49 6.34 25.53
C SER A 11 20.40 6.28 24.46
N GLN A 12 20.14 5.11 23.89
CA GLN A 12 19.07 4.93 22.87
C GLN A 12 17.69 5.15 23.50
N LYS A 13 17.47 4.68 24.71
CA LYS A 13 16.21 4.88 25.44
C LYS A 13 16.00 6.36 25.78
N GLY A 14 17.05 7.07 26.18
CA GLY A 14 17.02 8.52 26.44
C GLY A 14 16.66 9.30 25.17
N SER A 15 17.30 9.00 24.05
CA SER A 15 17.05 9.64 22.75
C SER A 15 15.61 9.39 22.26
N LEU A 16 15.05 8.19 22.49
CA LEU A 16 13.67 7.89 22.12
C LEU A 16 12.65 8.68 22.97
N LEU A 17 12.90 8.82 24.26
CA LEU A 17 12.05 9.60 25.14
C LEU A 17 12.07 11.09 24.80
N GLU A 18 13.24 11.62 24.47
CA GLU A 18 13.42 13.00 24.02
C GLU A 18 12.69 13.24 22.70
N PHE A 19 12.89 12.38 21.72
CA PHE A 19 12.19 12.41 20.44
C PHE A 19 10.67 12.38 20.59
N ARG A 20 10.14 11.53 21.50
CA ARG A 20 8.70 11.50 21.80
C ARG A 20 8.19 12.83 22.30
N LYS A 21 8.89 13.46 23.26
CA LYS A 21 8.52 14.77 23.81
C LYS A 21 8.54 15.86 22.73
N GLU A 22 9.57 15.87 21.91
CA GLU A 22 9.67 16.84 20.82
C GLU A 22 8.56 16.65 19.79
N LEU A 23 8.25 15.40 19.44
CA LEU A 23 7.16 15.08 18.52
C LEU A 23 5.78 15.45 19.10
N GLU A 24 5.54 15.24 20.39
CA GLU A 24 4.32 15.65 21.09
C GLU A 24 4.16 17.18 21.08
N ILE A 25 5.23 17.91 21.37
CA ILE A 25 5.25 19.39 21.31
C ILE A 25 5.03 19.87 19.86
N PHE A 26 5.62 19.21 18.89
CA PHE A 26 5.44 19.52 17.47
C PHE A 26 3.98 19.36 17.04
N VAL A 27 3.37 18.22 17.36
CA VAL A 27 1.98 17.93 17.01
C VAL A 27 1.04 18.94 17.66
N ASP A 28 1.24 19.26 18.92
CA ASP A 28 0.38 20.21 19.65
C ASP A 28 0.48 21.63 19.05
N LYS A 29 1.70 22.08 18.68
CA LYS A 29 1.93 23.42 18.16
C LYS A 29 1.58 23.60 16.68
N VAL A 30 1.87 22.58 15.85
CA VAL A 30 1.80 22.71 14.38
C VAL A 30 0.47 22.21 13.83
N CYS A 31 -0.10 21.18 14.45
CA CYS A 31 -1.30 20.56 13.92
C CYS A 31 -2.61 21.19 14.43
N GLU A 32 -2.55 22.27 15.24
CA GLU A 32 -3.74 23.01 15.71
C GLU A 32 -4.86 22.09 16.26
N LYS A 33 -4.49 21.08 17.04
CA LYS A 33 -5.39 20.03 17.57
C LYS A 33 -5.95 19.04 16.53
N LYS A 34 -5.49 19.10 15.30
CA LYS A 34 -5.81 18.07 14.29
C LYS A 34 -4.85 16.89 14.42
N PRO A 35 -5.30 15.66 14.14
CA PRO A 35 -4.41 14.51 14.19
C PRO A 35 -3.35 14.57 13.08
N LEU A 36 -2.11 14.25 13.45
CA LEU A 36 -1.04 13.98 12.49
C LEU A 36 -1.15 12.55 12.02
N ILE A 37 -1.26 12.34 10.72
CA ILE A 37 -1.38 11.01 10.12
C ILE A 37 -0.04 10.62 9.51
N PHE A 38 0.53 9.52 10.01
CA PHE A 38 1.71 8.87 9.43
C PHE A 38 1.26 7.67 8.59
N ILE A 39 1.51 7.74 7.29
CA ILE A 39 1.24 6.62 6.37
C ILE A 39 2.55 5.90 6.11
N ILE A 40 2.58 4.60 6.43
CA ILE A 40 3.69 3.70 6.15
C ILE A 40 3.21 2.72 5.08
N ASP A 41 3.75 2.86 3.88
CA ASP A 41 3.37 2.06 2.73
C ASP A 41 4.44 1.02 2.40
N GLU A 42 4.03 -0.09 1.80
CA GLU A 42 4.88 -1.15 1.25
C GLU A 42 5.85 -1.79 2.28
N LEU A 43 5.51 -1.79 3.57
CA LEU A 43 6.36 -2.41 4.59
C LEU A 43 6.50 -3.93 4.40
N ASP A 44 5.50 -4.57 3.81
CA ASP A 44 5.45 -5.98 3.44
C ASP A 44 6.47 -6.36 2.36
N ARG A 45 6.94 -5.39 1.56
CA ARG A 45 7.96 -5.59 0.51
C ARG A 45 9.38 -5.36 1.00
N CYS A 46 9.53 -4.89 2.21
CA CYS A 46 10.84 -4.66 2.80
C CYS A 46 11.52 -5.98 3.21
N ASN A 47 12.85 -5.90 3.41
CA ASN A 47 13.56 -7.00 4.06
C ASN A 47 12.89 -7.34 5.40
N PRO A 48 12.62 -8.62 5.72
CA PRO A 48 11.92 -9.04 6.94
C PRO A 48 12.49 -8.42 8.23
N HIS A 49 13.82 -8.38 8.34
CA HIS A 49 14.49 -7.79 9.49
C HIS A 49 14.22 -6.29 9.64
N TYR A 50 14.15 -5.57 8.52
CA TYR A 50 13.81 -4.15 8.51
C TYR A 50 12.35 -3.91 8.85
N ALA A 51 11.44 -4.69 8.26
CA ALA A 51 10.00 -4.56 8.49
C ALA A 51 9.64 -4.74 9.98
N VAL A 52 10.17 -5.79 10.61
CA VAL A 52 9.96 -6.04 12.05
C VAL A 52 10.55 -4.92 12.90
N LYS A 53 11.76 -4.44 12.59
CA LYS A 53 12.38 -3.32 13.33
C LYS A 53 11.59 -2.02 13.21
N VAL A 54 10.99 -1.74 12.05
CA VAL A 54 10.12 -0.56 11.87
C VAL A 54 8.89 -0.68 12.77
N LEU A 55 8.19 -1.84 12.72
CA LEU A 55 7.03 -2.08 13.60
C LEU A 55 7.37 -1.88 15.07
N GLU A 56 8.48 -2.45 15.54
CA GLU A 56 8.91 -2.32 16.92
C GLU A 56 9.25 -0.87 17.31
N ARG A 57 9.81 -0.08 16.39
CA ARG A 57 10.12 1.33 16.64
C ARG A 57 8.87 2.20 16.69
N ILE A 58 7.95 2.04 15.75
CA ILE A 58 6.73 2.85 15.72
C ILE A 58 5.82 2.56 16.91
N LYS A 59 5.85 1.34 17.45
CA LYS A 59 5.12 0.97 18.68
C LYS A 59 5.41 1.92 19.83
N HIS A 60 6.64 2.37 19.97
CA HIS A 60 7.02 3.32 21.01
C HIS A 60 6.39 4.71 20.84
N LEU A 61 5.84 5.00 19.67
CA LEU A 61 5.20 6.28 19.32
C LEU A 61 3.67 6.21 19.39
N PHE A 62 3.06 5.03 19.53
CA PHE A 62 1.59 4.85 19.50
C PHE A 62 0.86 5.60 20.62
N ASN A 63 1.52 5.84 21.76
CA ASN A 63 0.92 6.52 22.90
C ASN A 63 1.06 8.06 22.83
N ILE A 64 1.54 8.63 21.72
CA ILE A 64 1.60 10.07 21.55
C ILE A 64 0.20 10.56 21.14
N PRO A 65 -0.40 11.52 21.89
CA PRO A 65 -1.71 12.04 21.57
C PRO A 65 -1.76 12.67 20.17
N ASN A 66 -2.89 12.55 19.50
CA ASN A 66 -3.13 13.12 18.17
C ASN A 66 -2.18 12.64 17.06
N ILE A 67 -1.61 11.44 17.20
CA ILE A 67 -0.88 10.76 16.12
C ILE A 67 -1.63 9.50 15.73
N ILE A 68 -1.86 9.34 14.43
CA ILE A 68 -2.49 8.17 13.83
C ILE A 68 -1.49 7.54 12.87
N PHE A 69 -1.21 6.25 13.05
CA PHE A 69 -0.40 5.47 12.12
C PHE A 69 -1.32 4.68 11.19
N VAL A 70 -1.10 4.80 9.90
CA VAL A 70 -1.79 4.04 8.85
C VAL A 70 -0.77 3.15 8.18
N LEU A 71 -0.95 1.83 8.27
CA LEU A 71 -0.13 0.84 7.58
C LEU A 71 -0.87 0.41 6.30
N SER A 72 -0.30 0.74 5.14
CA SER A 72 -0.77 0.27 3.84
C SER A 72 0.08 -0.95 3.45
N ILE A 73 -0.44 -2.13 3.66
CA ILE A 73 0.31 -3.39 3.61
C ILE A 73 -0.51 -4.53 3.01
N ASP A 74 0.19 -5.49 2.43
CA ASP A 74 -0.31 -6.85 2.26
C ASP A 74 -0.04 -7.62 3.56
N LYS A 75 -1.11 -7.89 4.32
CA LYS A 75 -1.02 -8.52 5.63
C LYS A 75 -0.41 -9.93 5.57
N GLU A 76 -0.72 -10.69 4.52
CA GLU A 76 -0.20 -12.05 4.34
C GLU A 76 1.31 -12.01 4.09
N GLN A 77 1.77 -11.11 3.22
CA GLN A 77 3.19 -10.92 2.94
C GLN A 77 3.96 -10.43 4.17
N LEU A 78 3.39 -9.48 4.92
CA LEU A 78 4.01 -9.02 6.16
C LEU A 78 4.06 -10.14 7.21
N SER A 79 3.02 -10.97 7.31
CA SER A 79 3.01 -12.15 8.18
C SER A 79 4.11 -13.16 7.81
N ASN A 80 4.33 -13.38 6.51
CA ASN A 80 5.42 -14.21 6.03
C ASN A 80 6.81 -13.63 6.38
N SER A 81 6.95 -12.30 6.28
CA SER A 81 8.16 -11.59 6.70
C SER A 81 8.45 -11.76 8.19
N ILE A 82 7.43 -11.72 9.04
CA ILE A 82 7.55 -11.94 10.49
C ILE A 82 8.00 -13.39 10.77
N ARG A 83 7.38 -14.38 10.13
CA ARG A 83 7.80 -15.79 10.27
C ARG A 83 9.26 -15.98 9.84
N GLY A 84 9.65 -15.38 8.72
CA GLY A 84 11.03 -15.41 8.21
C GLY A 84 12.03 -14.76 9.16
N TYR A 85 11.66 -13.64 9.78
CA TYR A 85 12.53 -12.96 10.76
C TYR A 85 12.84 -13.80 11.98
N TYR A 86 11.84 -14.48 12.53
CA TYR A 86 12.00 -15.31 13.71
C TYR A 86 12.46 -16.74 13.39
N GLY A 87 12.54 -17.13 12.11
CA GLY A 87 12.98 -18.43 11.67
C GLY A 87 12.06 -19.59 12.10
N SER A 88 10.77 -19.32 12.33
CA SER A 88 9.82 -20.32 12.81
C SER A 88 8.44 -20.17 12.14
N GLU A 89 8.00 -21.23 11.49
CA GLU A 89 6.65 -21.33 10.93
C GLU A 89 5.55 -21.40 12.01
N SER A 90 5.93 -21.77 13.25
CA SER A 90 5.00 -21.90 14.37
C SER A 90 4.60 -20.57 14.99
N ILE A 91 5.26 -19.47 14.63
CA ILE A 91 4.89 -18.15 15.14
C ILE A 91 3.52 -17.72 14.58
N ASN A 92 2.62 -17.39 15.49
CA ASN A 92 1.36 -16.76 15.12
C ASN A 92 1.60 -15.29 14.76
N ALA A 93 1.87 -15.05 13.47
CA ALA A 93 2.16 -13.71 12.95
C ALA A 93 0.93 -12.77 13.07
N ASP A 94 -0.29 -13.29 13.00
CA ASP A 94 -1.49 -12.49 13.19
C ASP A 94 -1.59 -11.97 14.63
N GLU A 95 -1.30 -12.83 15.61
CA GLU A 95 -1.26 -12.41 17.02
C GLU A 95 -0.12 -11.42 17.30
N TYR A 96 0.99 -11.56 16.59
CA TYR A 96 2.08 -10.60 16.65
C TYR A 96 1.65 -9.23 16.09
N LEU A 97 0.97 -9.18 14.96
CA LEU A 97 0.50 -7.95 14.32
C LEU A 97 -0.56 -7.21 15.12
N LYS A 98 -1.41 -7.89 15.88
CA LYS A 98 -2.38 -7.26 16.79
C LYS A 98 -1.76 -6.35 17.86
N ARG A 99 -0.45 -6.43 18.07
CA ARG A 99 0.27 -5.51 18.97
C ARG A 99 0.50 -4.13 18.36
N PHE A 100 0.28 -4.00 17.04
CA PHE A 100 0.58 -2.81 16.24
C PHE A 100 -0.65 -2.26 15.51
N ILE A 101 -1.66 -3.08 15.31
CA ILE A 101 -2.85 -2.77 14.53
C ILE A 101 -4.09 -2.88 15.43
N ASP A 102 -4.70 -1.73 15.71
CA ASP A 102 -5.93 -1.66 16.50
C ASP A 102 -7.17 -1.87 15.61
N ILE A 103 -7.13 -1.33 14.38
CA ILE A 103 -8.23 -1.40 13.42
C ILE A 103 -7.69 -1.89 12.08
N GLU A 104 -8.33 -2.90 11.52
CA GLU A 104 -8.02 -3.45 10.22
C GLU A 104 -9.16 -3.17 9.24
N TYR A 105 -8.82 -2.62 8.07
CA TYR A 105 -9.74 -2.41 6.98
C TYR A 105 -9.19 -3.06 5.71
N ALA A 106 -9.92 -4.03 5.19
CA ALA A 106 -9.58 -4.65 3.92
C ALA A 106 -10.17 -3.81 2.77
N VAL A 107 -9.31 -3.39 1.83
CA VAL A 107 -9.78 -2.76 0.59
C VAL A 107 -10.53 -3.83 -0.22
N PRO A 108 -11.79 -3.58 -0.61
CA PRO A 108 -12.57 -4.55 -1.39
C PRO A 108 -11.93 -4.80 -2.75
N ASP A 109 -12.20 -5.99 -3.29
CA ASP A 109 -11.76 -6.34 -4.64
C ASP A 109 -12.25 -5.32 -5.66
N PRO A 110 -11.41 -4.94 -6.62
CA PRO A 110 -11.76 -3.93 -7.61
C PRO A 110 -12.80 -4.45 -8.59
N ASP A 111 -13.72 -3.58 -8.97
CA ASP A 111 -14.65 -3.80 -10.09
C ASP A 111 -13.88 -3.65 -11.41
N VAL A 112 -13.44 -4.77 -11.96
CA VAL A 112 -12.66 -4.82 -13.21
C VAL A 112 -13.42 -4.18 -14.37
N GLN A 113 -14.75 -4.32 -14.43
CA GLN A 113 -15.57 -3.76 -15.48
C GLN A 113 -15.56 -2.21 -15.44
N LYS A 114 -15.78 -1.65 -14.25
CA LYS A 114 -15.70 -0.20 -14.07
C LYS A 114 -14.31 0.35 -14.34
N PHE A 115 -13.28 -0.42 -13.96
CA PHE A 115 -11.89 -0.03 -14.22
C PHE A 115 -11.58 -0.03 -15.72
N CYS A 116 -12.04 -1.02 -16.48
CA CYS A 116 -11.89 -1.06 -17.93
C CYS A 116 -12.61 0.12 -18.61
N SER A 117 -13.82 0.46 -18.20
CA SER A 117 -14.54 1.62 -18.71
C SER A 117 -13.79 2.92 -18.41
N TYR A 118 -13.30 3.08 -17.18
CA TYR A 118 -12.45 4.22 -16.82
C TYR A 118 -11.20 4.32 -17.69
N LEU A 119 -10.49 3.22 -17.95
CA LEU A 119 -9.30 3.23 -18.79
C LEU A 119 -9.62 3.53 -20.26
N TYR A 120 -10.76 3.08 -20.74
CA TYR A 120 -11.24 3.40 -22.09
C TYR A 120 -11.36 4.90 -22.29
N ASP A 121 -12.04 5.58 -21.37
CA ASP A 121 -12.20 7.03 -21.37
C ASP A 121 -10.85 7.75 -21.14
N TYR A 122 -10.08 7.30 -20.16
CA TYR A 122 -8.79 7.89 -19.80
C TYR A 122 -7.79 7.91 -20.96
N TYR A 123 -7.72 6.83 -21.72
CA TYR A 123 -6.84 6.75 -22.89
C TYR A 123 -7.48 7.33 -24.17
N GLY A 124 -8.72 7.81 -24.12
CA GLY A 124 -9.41 8.47 -25.21
C GLY A 124 -9.60 7.57 -26.40
N PHE A 125 -10.06 6.34 -26.21
CA PHE A 125 -10.30 5.39 -27.30
C PHE A 125 -11.44 5.82 -28.22
N GLU A 126 -12.41 6.61 -27.75
CA GLU A 126 -13.48 7.21 -28.54
C GLU A 126 -12.97 7.95 -29.79
N ALA A 127 -11.80 8.60 -29.69
CA ALA A 127 -11.18 9.32 -30.80
C ALA A 127 -10.73 8.43 -31.99
N TYR A 128 -10.70 7.11 -31.80
CA TYR A 128 -10.33 6.13 -32.82
C TYR A 128 -11.54 5.45 -33.45
N GLU A 129 -12.72 5.69 -32.95
CA GLU A 129 -13.95 5.16 -33.49
C GLU A 129 -14.33 5.92 -34.79
N ARG A 130 -14.66 5.17 -35.84
CA ARG A 130 -15.15 5.77 -37.07
C ARG A 130 -16.60 6.20 -36.88
N PRO A 131 -17.10 7.20 -37.63
CA PRO A 131 -18.43 7.82 -37.45
C PRO A 131 -19.64 6.87 -37.60
N ARG A 132 -19.44 5.59 -37.87
CA ARG A 132 -20.50 4.58 -38.00
C ARG A 132 -20.41 3.56 -36.88
N GLY A 133 -21.28 3.68 -35.87
CA GLY A 133 -21.50 2.64 -34.86
C GLY A 133 -20.59 2.72 -33.64
N THR A 134 -20.30 3.92 -33.16
CA THR A 134 -19.43 4.21 -32.00
C THR A 134 -19.78 3.37 -30.75
N ARG A 135 -21.04 3.27 -30.40
CA ARG A 135 -21.48 2.52 -29.20
C ARG A 135 -21.29 1.01 -29.30
N GLU A 136 -21.54 0.43 -30.46
CA GLU A 136 -21.39 -1.03 -30.65
C GLU A 136 -19.92 -1.47 -30.57
N ILE A 137 -18.99 -0.64 -31.03
CA ILE A 137 -17.54 -0.92 -30.97
C ILE A 137 -17.03 -0.83 -29.54
N GLU A 138 -17.43 0.22 -28.80
CA GLU A 138 -17.12 0.37 -27.37
C GLU A 138 -17.63 -0.82 -26.55
N GLU A 139 -18.93 -1.11 -26.67
CA GLU A 139 -19.54 -2.23 -25.97
C GLU A 139 -18.88 -3.56 -26.30
N SER A 140 -18.54 -3.79 -27.56
CA SER A 140 -17.84 -5.02 -27.99
C SER A 140 -16.41 -5.08 -27.46
N PHE A 141 -15.65 -3.97 -27.50
CA PHE A 141 -14.30 -3.90 -26.97
C PHE A 141 -14.28 -4.16 -25.46
N LEU A 142 -15.12 -3.45 -24.71
CA LEU A 142 -15.21 -3.60 -23.26
C LEU A 142 -15.71 -4.98 -22.86
N ALA A 143 -16.67 -5.55 -23.60
CA ALA A 143 -17.16 -6.92 -23.35
C ALA A 143 -16.04 -7.96 -23.52
N ILE A 144 -15.28 -7.88 -24.61
CA ILE A 144 -14.15 -8.79 -24.86
C ILE A 144 -13.06 -8.59 -23.80
N ALA A 145 -12.71 -7.34 -23.49
CA ALA A 145 -11.70 -7.01 -22.50
C ALA A 145 -12.08 -7.57 -21.11
N ASN A 146 -13.33 -7.38 -20.68
CA ASN A 146 -13.83 -7.89 -19.42
C ASN A 146 -13.78 -9.41 -19.34
N ILE A 147 -14.25 -10.11 -20.37
CA ILE A 147 -14.21 -11.59 -20.44
C ILE A 147 -12.78 -12.09 -20.32
N LEU A 148 -11.86 -11.52 -21.09
CA LEU A 148 -10.46 -11.93 -21.12
C LEU A 148 -9.76 -11.67 -19.79
N PHE A 149 -9.97 -10.51 -19.19
CA PHE A 149 -9.28 -10.09 -17.98
C PHE A 149 -9.81 -10.82 -16.73
N MET A 150 -11.10 -11.04 -16.65
CA MET A 150 -11.69 -11.88 -15.60
C MET A 150 -11.24 -13.34 -15.70
N HIS A 151 -11.24 -13.91 -16.92
CA HIS A 151 -10.82 -15.31 -17.12
C HIS A 151 -9.33 -15.52 -16.79
N LYS A 152 -8.48 -14.51 -17.02
CA LYS A 152 -7.03 -14.56 -16.79
C LYS A 152 -6.62 -14.11 -15.40
N ASN A 153 -7.55 -13.66 -14.55
CA ASN A 153 -7.27 -13.11 -13.22
C ASN A 153 -6.15 -12.04 -13.24
N LEU A 154 -6.23 -11.11 -14.20
CA LEU A 154 -5.23 -10.08 -14.35
C LEU A 154 -5.35 -9.02 -13.25
N SER A 155 -4.21 -8.58 -12.72
CA SER A 155 -4.18 -7.44 -11.81
C SER A 155 -4.52 -6.13 -12.53
N LEU A 156 -5.05 -5.13 -11.80
CA LEU A 156 -5.35 -3.81 -12.37
C LEU A 156 -4.14 -3.20 -13.09
N ARG A 157 -2.94 -3.35 -12.54
CA ARG A 157 -1.69 -2.88 -13.16
C ARG A 157 -1.39 -3.56 -14.49
N GLN A 158 -1.72 -4.84 -14.64
CA GLN A 158 -1.58 -5.56 -15.91
C GLN A 158 -2.61 -5.07 -16.92
N ILE A 159 -3.86 -4.87 -16.49
CA ILE A 159 -4.93 -4.33 -17.32
C ILE A 159 -4.55 -2.94 -17.85
N GLU A 160 -4.12 -2.05 -16.96
CA GLU A 160 -3.68 -0.70 -17.34
C GLU A 160 -2.55 -0.72 -18.39
N LYS A 161 -1.54 -1.59 -18.19
CA LYS A 161 -0.46 -1.75 -19.18
C LYS A 161 -0.96 -2.24 -20.53
N ILE A 162 -1.95 -3.14 -20.56
CA ILE A 162 -2.55 -3.61 -21.81
C ILE A 162 -3.24 -2.46 -22.54
N PHE A 163 -4.06 -1.67 -21.83
CA PHE A 163 -4.70 -0.48 -22.40
C PHE A 163 -3.69 0.53 -22.95
N ALA A 164 -2.62 0.81 -22.17
CA ALA A 164 -1.54 1.68 -22.62
C ALA A 164 -0.87 1.18 -23.90
N HIS A 165 -0.58 -0.13 -24.01
CA HIS A 165 0.02 -0.72 -25.20
C HIS A 165 -0.92 -0.67 -26.41
N ILE A 166 -2.21 -0.95 -26.23
CA ILE A 166 -3.21 -0.81 -27.29
C ILE A 166 -3.25 0.64 -27.78
N ARG A 167 -3.26 1.60 -26.87
CA ARG A 167 -3.26 3.02 -27.21
C ARG A 167 -2.04 3.44 -28.02
N LEU A 168 -0.85 2.99 -27.62
CA LEU A 168 0.40 3.22 -28.35
C LEU A 168 0.35 2.62 -29.76
N SER A 169 -0.11 1.37 -29.88
CA SER A 169 -0.25 0.69 -31.17
C SER A 169 -1.18 1.45 -32.12
N LEU A 170 -2.33 1.90 -31.63
CA LEU A 170 -3.27 2.69 -32.45
C LEU A 170 -2.68 4.01 -32.94
N ASN A 171 -1.81 4.65 -32.15
CA ASN A 171 -1.11 5.86 -32.58
C ASN A 171 -0.13 5.59 -33.73
N MET A 172 0.54 4.41 -33.72
CA MET A 172 1.50 4.06 -34.76
C MET A 172 0.85 3.77 -36.13
N TYR A 173 -0.41 3.34 -36.15
CA TYR A 173 -1.15 3.07 -37.40
C TYR A 173 -1.91 4.29 -37.93
N ARG A 174 -1.81 5.44 -37.30
CA ARG A 174 -2.49 6.69 -37.71
C ARG A 174 -1.66 7.53 -38.69
N HIS A 175 -0.43 7.09 -39.01
CA HIS A 175 0.46 7.65 -40.02
C HIS A 175 0.53 6.70 -41.22
#